data_0cedd4428809bc0d70769ea13673ed20
#
_entry.id   0cedd4428809bc0d70769ea13673ed20
#
_cell.length_a   1.000
_cell.length_b   1.000
_cell.length_c   1.000
_cell.angle_alpha   90.00
_cell.angle_beta   90.00
_cell.angle_gamma   90.00
#
_symmetry.space_group_name_H-M   'P 1'
#
loop_
_entity.id
_entity.type
_entity.pdbx_description
1 polymer ?
#
loop_
_entity_poly.entity_id
_entity_poly.type
_entity_poly.pdbx_seq_one_letter_code
_entity_poly.pdbx_strand_id
1 'polypeptide(L)'
;MVTASLDLDFSLPLFTSPLVPTLLLTGAAAAPDRVAAAEKAGARVVIAGDGMGVDPARAVRALAELGHTRLLTEGGPRLLGQFVAAGVLDELCLTVSPMLTAGDAQRIAGGPSVPVPQRFALMSLLEEDGFLFGRYGRA
;
A
#
# COMPACT_ATOMS: atom_id res chain seq x y z
N MET A 1 1.43 -2.82 -7.31
CA MET A 1 0.88 -3.83 -6.36
C MET A 1 1.99 -4.33 -5.46
N VAL A 2 1.73 -4.58 -4.17
CA VAL A 2 2.70 -5.17 -3.23
C VAL A 2 2.32 -6.62 -3.00
N THR A 3 3.27 -7.54 -3.15
CA THR A 3 3.06 -8.98 -2.95
C THR A 3 4.35 -9.64 -2.49
N ALA A 4 4.27 -10.52 -1.49
CA ALA A 4 5.42 -11.28 -1.01
C ALA A 4 5.63 -12.58 -1.81
N SER A 5 4.54 -13.25 -2.19
CA SER A 5 4.58 -14.59 -2.82
C SER A 5 4.58 -14.55 -4.35
N LEU A 6 4.16 -13.44 -4.96
CA LEU A 6 3.83 -13.36 -6.39
C LEU A 6 2.82 -14.44 -6.84
N ASP A 7 2.02 -14.97 -5.91
CA ASP A 7 0.95 -15.93 -6.21
C ASP A 7 -0.28 -15.16 -6.70
N LEU A 8 -0.26 -14.86 -7.98
CA LEU A 8 -1.24 -14.00 -8.65
C LEU A 8 -1.82 -14.74 -9.87
N ASP A 9 -3.07 -14.43 -10.17
CA ASP A 9 -3.71 -14.89 -11.40
C ASP A 9 -3.34 -13.93 -12.55
N PHE A 10 -2.39 -14.32 -13.36
CA PHE A 10 -1.93 -13.54 -14.51
C PHE A 10 -2.92 -13.53 -15.69
N SER A 11 -4.05 -14.21 -15.62
CA SER A 11 -5.13 -14.13 -16.62
C SER A 11 -6.03 -12.88 -16.44
N LEU A 12 -5.91 -12.20 -15.31
CA LEU A 12 -6.71 -11.02 -15.00
C LEU A 12 -6.41 -9.85 -15.93
N PRO A 13 -7.41 -8.98 -16.22
CA PRO A 13 -7.24 -7.78 -17.06
C PRO A 13 -6.10 -6.86 -16.63
N LEU A 14 -5.75 -6.85 -15.34
CA LEU A 14 -4.60 -6.12 -14.79
C LEU A 14 -3.27 -6.48 -15.47
N PHE A 15 -3.16 -7.70 -16.01
CA PHE A 15 -1.97 -8.20 -16.69
C PHE A 15 -2.18 -8.38 -18.20
N THR A 16 -3.38 -8.80 -18.63
CA THR A 16 -3.64 -9.14 -20.04
C THR A 16 -3.99 -7.92 -20.89
N SER A 17 -4.52 -6.85 -20.31
CA SER A 17 -4.88 -5.62 -21.01
C SER A 17 -4.69 -4.36 -20.14
N PRO A 18 -3.51 -4.18 -19.51
CA PRO A 18 -3.27 -3.02 -18.66
C PRO A 18 -3.11 -1.75 -19.52
N LEU A 19 -3.57 -0.60 -19.02
CA LEU A 19 -3.32 0.70 -19.65
C LEU A 19 -1.83 1.09 -19.60
N VAL A 20 -1.14 0.64 -18.56
CA VAL A 20 0.30 0.74 -18.36
C VAL A 20 0.79 -0.56 -17.71
N PRO A 21 2.06 -0.99 -17.93
CA PRO A 21 2.58 -2.21 -17.32
C PRO A 21 2.40 -2.21 -15.80
N THR A 22 1.84 -3.28 -15.25
CA THR A 22 1.65 -3.44 -13.83
C THR A 22 3.00 -3.57 -13.12
N LEU A 23 3.27 -2.72 -12.12
CA LEU A 23 4.43 -2.83 -11.26
C LEU A 23 4.11 -3.75 -10.07
N LEU A 24 4.93 -4.78 -9.87
CA LEU A 24 4.87 -5.70 -8.75
C LEU A 24 6.07 -5.44 -7.83
N LEU A 25 5.82 -4.96 -6.61
CA LEU A 25 6.85 -4.79 -5.60
C LEU A 25 6.89 -6.02 -4.71
N THR A 26 8.07 -6.61 -4.58
CA THR A 26 8.30 -7.83 -3.79
C THR A 26 9.67 -7.78 -3.09
N GLY A 27 9.99 -8.81 -2.31
CA GLY A 27 11.30 -8.96 -1.69
C GLY A 27 12.26 -9.82 -2.51
N ALA A 28 13.54 -9.74 -2.21
CA ALA A 28 14.61 -10.47 -2.92
C ALA A 28 14.51 -12.00 -2.77
N ALA A 29 13.82 -12.49 -1.74
CA ALA A 29 13.60 -13.92 -1.53
C ALA A 29 12.34 -14.46 -2.26
N ALA A 30 11.71 -13.66 -3.15
CA ALA A 30 10.62 -14.14 -3.99
C ALA A 30 11.10 -15.29 -4.90
N ALA A 31 10.24 -16.30 -5.09
CA ALA A 31 10.58 -17.47 -5.87
C ALA A 31 10.89 -17.10 -7.34
N PRO A 32 12.05 -17.51 -7.91
CA PRO A 32 12.48 -17.11 -9.25
C PRO A 32 11.50 -17.49 -10.36
N ASP A 33 10.84 -18.63 -10.23
CA ASP A 33 9.82 -19.10 -11.18
C ASP A 33 8.58 -18.19 -11.18
N ARG A 34 8.21 -17.65 -10.02
CA ARG A 34 7.11 -16.68 -9.88
C ARG A 34 7.47 -15.31 -10.45
N VAL A 35 8.72 -14.87 -10.26
CA VAL A 35 9.24 -13.65 -10.89
C VAL A 35 9.19 -13.80 -12.41
N ALA A 36 9.73 -14.89 -12.94
CA ALA A 36 9.71 -15.16 -14.38
C ALA A 36 8.28 -15.23 -14.96
N ALA A 37 7.34 -15.84 -14.23
CA ALA A 37 5.94 -15.89 -14.63
C ALA A 37 5.29 -14.50 -14.69
N ALA A 38 5.58 -13.64 -13.71
CA ALA A 38 5.08 -12.26 -13.67
C ALA A 38 5.63 -11.44 -14.86
N GLU A 39 6.93 -11.53 -15.13
CA GLU A 39 7.57 -10.83 -16.25
C GLU A 39 7.06 -11.33 -17.61
N LYS A 40 6.86 -12.65 -17.74
CA LYS A 40 6.25 -13.24 -18.95
C LYS A 40 4.82 -12.75 -19.19
N ALA A 41 4.09 -12.45 -18.12
CA ALA A 41 2.75 -11.84 -18.18
C ALA A 41 2.76 -10.33 -18.47
N GLY A 42 3.92 -9.72 -18.72
CA GLY A 42 4.07 -8.30 -19.01
C GLY A 42 4.14 -7.39 -17.79
N ALA A 43 4.20 -7.95 -16.58
CA ALA A 43 4.41 -7.16 -15.37
C ALA A 43 5.89 -6.77 -15.22
N ARG A 44 6.15 -5.63 -14.59
CA ARG A 44 7.48 -5.22 -14.18
C ARG A 44 7.69 -5.53 -12.70
N VAL A 45 8.64 -6.40 -12.39
CA VAL A 45 8.98 -6.75 -11.00
C VAL A 45 10.03 -5.80 -10.45
N VAL A 46 9.80 -5.29 -9.25
CA VAL A 46 10.68 -4.38 -8.52
C VAL A 46 11.00 -4.98 -7.16
N ILE A 47 12.27 -5.26 -6.92
CA ILE A 47 12.74 -5.78 -5.63
C ILE A 47 12.90 -4.62 -4.65
N ALA A 48 12.09 -4.63 -3.61
CA ALA A 48 12.04 -3.57 -2.61
C ALA A 48 12.13 -4.10 -1.16
N GLY A 49 12.89 -5.18 -0.95
CA GLY A 49 13.17 -5.77 0.36
C GLY A 49 14.18 -6.89 0.26
N ASP A 50 14.90 -7.20 1.34
CA ASP A 50 15.93 -8.25 1.35
C ASP A 50 15.36 -9.67 1.58
N GLY A 51 14.19 -9.76 2.26
CA GLY A 51 13.47 -11.01 2.52
C GLY A 51 12.33 -11.27 1.53
N MET A 52 11.30 -11.98 2.00
CA MET A 52 10.06 -12.20 1.23
C MET A 52 9.21 -10.94 1.10
N GLY A 53 9.21 -10.09 2.12
CA GLY A 53 8.36 -8.91 2.18
C GLY A 53 9.01 -7.68 1.56
N VAL A 54 8.17 -6.67 1.36
CA VAL A 54 8.59 -5.35 0.89
C VAL A 54 8.95 -4.46 2.08
N ASP A 55 10.06 -3.75 2.00
CA ASP A 55 10.40 -2.63 2.87
C ASP A 55 9.71 -1.36 2.34
N PRO A 56 8.83 -0.71 3.12
CA PRO A 56 8.07 0.45 2.64
C PRO A 56 8.94 1.62 2.19
N ALA A 57 10.07 1.89 2.88
CA ALA A 57 10.96 2.98 2.51
C ALA A 57 11.68 2.70 1.18
N ARG A 58 12.10 1.45 0.96
CA ARG A 58 12.67 1.03 -0.32
C ARG A 58 11.63 1.06 -1.44
N ALA A 59 10.39 0.64 -1.16
CA ALA A 59 9.32 0.68 -2.14
C ALA A 59 9.02 2.10 -2.61
N VAL A 60 8.88 3.06 -1.69
CA VAL A 60 8.66 4.47 -2.01
C VAL A 60 9.82 5.03 -2.82
N ARG A 61 11.07 4.73 -2.44
CA ARG A 61 12.27 5.17 -3.16
C ARG A 61 12.31 4.61 -4.57
N ALA A 62 12.11 3.29 -4.73
CA ALA A 62 12.12 2.65 -6.04
C ALA A 62 11.02 3.20 -6.97
N LEU A 63 9.83 3.50 -6.43
CA LEU A 63 8.77 4.13 -7.20
C LEU A 63 9.12 5.57 -7.60
N ALA A 64 9.76 6.34 -6.70
CA ALA A 64 10.23 7.70 -7.00
C ALA A 64 11.31 7.70 -8.10
N GLU A 65 12.25 6.75 -8.08
CA GLU A 65 13.27 6.55 -9.13
C GLU A 65 12.65 6.22 -10.50
N LEU A 66 11.46 5.60 -10.49
CA LEU A 66 10.66 5.34 -11.69
C LEU A 66 9.81 6.55 -12.14
N GLY A 67 9.90 7.68 -11.42
CA GLY A 67 9.18 8.91 -11.74
C GLY A 67 7.80 9.04 -11.08
N HIS A 68 7.41 8.10 -10.21
CA HIS A 68 6.15 8.15 -9.50
C HIS A 68 6.29 8.98 -8.21
N THR A 69 5.92 10.25 -8.26
CA THR A 69 6.07 11.21 -7.15
C THR A 69 4.83 11.38 -6.27
N ARG A 70 3.67 10.89 -6.73
CA ARG A 70 2.42 10.87 -5.96
C ARG A 70 1.91 9.45 -5.89
N LEU A 71 1.90 8.89 -4.68
CA LEU A 71 1.55 7.50 -4.43
C LEU A 71 0.28 7.44 -3.58
N LEU A 72 -0.66 6.60 -3.98
CA LEU A 72 -1.82 6.23 -3.18
C LEU A 72 -1.65 4.78 -2.71
N THR A 73 -1.88 4.52 -1.43
CA THR A 73 -1.97 3.17 -0.90
C THR A 73 -3.36 2.95 -0.30
N GLU A 74 -4.08 1.98 -0.82
CA GLU A 74 -5.39 1.51 -0.33
C GLU A 74 -5.29 0.13 0.31
N GLY A 75 -4.06 -0.39 0.37
CA GLY A 75 -3.77 -1.75 0.68
C GLY A 75 -4.12 -2.21 2.04
N GLY A 76 -4.79 -2.98 2.58
CA GLY A 76 -5.28 -3.45 3.88
C GLY A 76 -4.50 -3.00 5.12
N PRO A 77 -5.04 -3.26 6.32
CA PRO A 77 -4.51 -2.75 7.58
C PRO A 77 -3.04 -3.08 7.84
N ARG A 78 -2.58 -4.26 7.39
CA ARG A 78 -1.18 -4.68 7.58
C ARG A 78 -0.20 -3.83 6.79
N LEU A 79 -0.51 -3.55 5.52
CA LEU A 79 0.34 -2.72 4.68
C LEU A 79 0.36 -1.28 5.20
N LEU A 80 -0.81 -0.72 5.54
CA LEU A 80 -0.89 0.60 6.15
C LEU A 80 -0.07 0.69 7.44
N GLY A 81 -0.17 -0.31 8.33
CA GLY A 81 0.63 -0.37 9.55
C GLY A 81 2.14 -0.42 9.30
N GLN A 82 2.60 -1.13 8.26
CA GLN A 82 4.02 -1.14 7.86
C GLN A 82 4.48 0.24 7.37
N PHE A 83 3.67 0.94 6.58
CA PHE A 83 3.98 2.29 6.09
C PHE A 83 4.01 3.31 7.23
N VAL A 84 3.09 3.20 8.19
CA VAL A 84 3.11 4.00 9.42
C VAL A 84 4.38 3.71 10.22
N ALA A 85 4.72 2.44 10.46
CA ALA A 85 5.90 2.06 11.23
C ALA A 85 7.21 2.52 10.57
N ALA A 86 7.28 2.49 9.24
CA ALA A 86 8.42 2.98 8.46
C ALA A 86 8.50 4.50 8.35
N GLY A 87 7.47 5.22 8.82
CA GLY A 87 7.45 6.68 8.78
C GLY A 87 7.38 7.29 7.37
N VAL A 88 6.85 6.57 6.38
CA VAL A 88 6.78 7.01 4.98
C VAL A 88 5.39 7.48 4.53
N LEU A 89 4.45 7.56 5.45
CA LEU A 89 3.11 8.06 5.17
C LEU A 89 3.08 9.59 5.34
N ASP A 90 2.78 10.32 4.29
CA ASP A 90 2.72 11.79 4.32
C ASP A 90 1.29 12.30 4.58
N GLU A 91 0.30 11.58 4.09
CA GLU A 91 -1.10 11.98 4.18
C GLU A 91 -2.00 10.77 4.46
N LEU A 92 -3.03 10.97 5.29
CA LEU A 92 -4.08 10.01 5.56
C LEU A 92 -5.42 10.62 5.18
N CYS A 93 -6.13 9.97 4.25
CA CYS A 93 -7.53 10.24 3.95
C CYS A 93 -8.39 9.20 4.65
N LEU A 94 -9.31 9.63 5.48
CA LEU A 94 -10.17 8.77 6.29
C LEU A 94 -11.62 9.17 6.13
N THR A 95 -12.46 8.20 5.79
CA THR A 95 -13.91 8.37 5.78
C THR A 95 -14.51 7.73 7.03
N VAL A 96 -15.35 8.48 7.72
CA VAL A 96 -16.14 7.98 8.84
C VAL A 96 -17.60 7.93 8.40
N SER A 97 -18.16 6.71 8.37
CA SER A 97 -19.58 6.47 8.05
C SER A 97 -20.47 6.79 9.25
N PRO A 98 -21.70 7.34 9.04
CA PRO A 98 -22.67 7.57 10.11
C PRO A 98 -23.38 6.29 10.58
N MET A 99 -22.74 5.13 10.41
CA MET A 99 -23.30 3.83 10.79
C MET A 99 -22.62 3.27 12.04
N LEU A 100 -23.42 2.80 12.98
CA LEU A 100 -22.94 2.08 14.15
C LEU A 100 -23.03 0.58 13.89
N THR A 101 -21.87 -0.10 13.94
CA THR A 101 -21.79 -1.56 13.83
C THR A 101 -21.15 -2.15 15.08
N ALA A 102 -21.50 -3.38 15.41
CA ALA A 102 -20.89 -4.14 16.49
C ALA A 102 -20.13 -5.36 15.91
N GLY A 103 -19.27 -5.99 16.73
CA GLY A 103 -18.49 -7.17 16.35
C GLY A 103 -16.99 -6.92 16.36
N ASP A 104 -16.21 -7.93 15.95
CA ASP A 104 -14.74 -7.89 15.91
C ASP A 104 -14.25 -7.11 14.67
N ALA A 105 -14.23 -5.78 14.77
CA ALA A 105 -13.71 -4.93 13.73
C ALA A 105 -12.18 -4.85 13.78
N GLN A 106 -11.52 -4.99 12.63
CA GLN A 106 -10.09 -4.74 12.52
C GLN A 106 -9.78 -3.24 12.62
N ARG A 107 -8.64 -2.90 13.23
CA ARG A 107 -8.12 -1.52 13.18
C ARG A 107 -7.77 -1.15 11.74
N ILE A 108 -7.87 0.14 11.40
CA ILE A 108 -7.47 0.66 10.08
C ILE A 108 -5.97 0.43 9.78
N ALA A 109 -5.13 0.39 10.82
CA ALA A 109 -3.72 0.04 10.73
C ALA A 109 -3.39 -1.05 11.74
N GLY A 110 -2.77 -2.12 11.28
CA GLY A 110 -2.32 -3.27 12.07
C GLY A 110 -0.88 -3.63 11.71
N GLY A 111 -0.18 -4.39 12.57
CA GLY A 111 1.20 -4.80 12.29
C GLY A 111 2.16 -4.36 13.39
N PRO A 112 3.41 -3.96 13.07
CA PRO A 112 4.41 -3.60 14.04
C PRO A 112 3.95 -2.49 14.99
N SER A 113 4.28 -2.62 16.27
CA SER A 113 4.03 -1.56 17.25
C SER A 113 4.90 -0.34 16.93
N VAL A 114 4.29 0.84 16.96
CA VAL A 114 5.00 2.11 16.83
C VAL A 114 5.18 2.69 18.23
N PRO A 115 6.40 2.77 18.76
CA PRO A 115 6.65 3.20 20.15
C PRO A 115 6.18 4.64 20.40
N VAL A 116 6.35 5.51 19.40
CA VAL A 116 5.89 6.90 19.43
C VAL A 116 4.90 7.11 18.31
N PRO A 117 3.62 7.40 18.58
CA PRO A 117 2.63 7.65 17.54
C PRO A 117 3.05 8.83 16.66
N GLN A 118 2.93 8.66 15.36
CA GLN A 118 3.14 9.76 14.42
C GLN A 118 1.98 10.75 14.52
N ARG A 119 2.32 12.03 14.57
CA ARG A 119 1.33 13.10 14.66
C ARG A 119 0.95 13.59 13.27
N PHE A 120 -0.35 13.74 13.04
CA PHE A 120 -0.93 14.30 11.84
C PHE A 120 -1.80 15.50 12.21
N ALA A 121 -1.82 16.51 11.35
CA ALA A 121 -2.68 17.68 11.48
C ALA A 121 -3.87 17.56 10.53
N LEU A 122 -5.06 17.93 10.97
CA LEU A 122 -6.24 18.00 10.11
C LEU A 122 -6.03 19.12 9.07
N MET A 123 -6.04 18.76 7.79
CA MET A 123 -5.89 19.68 6.66
C MET A 123 -7.24 20.12 6.10
N SER A 124 -8.20 19.20 6.01
CA SER A 124 -9.57 19.49 5.59
C SER A 124 -10.53 18.47 6.17
N LEU A 125 -11.77 18.90 6.35
CA LEU A 125 -12.89 18.05 6.73
C LEU A 125 -14.07 18.45 5.86
N LEU A 126 -14.65 17.47 5.17
CA LEU A 126 -15.87 17.60 4.40
C LEU A 126 -16.96 16.74 5.03
N GLU A 127 -18.21 17.12 4.86
CA GLU A 127 -19.38 16.37 5.30
C GLU A 127 -20.35 16.28 4.14
N GLU A 128 -20.89 15.09 3.90
CA GLU A 128 -21.98 14.86 2.96
C GLU A 128 -22.81 13.68 3.44
N ASP A 129 -24.10 13.86 3.55
CA ASP A 129 -25.07 12.85 3.99
C ASP A 129 -24.68 12.14 5.32
N GLY A 130 -24.08 12.89 6.25
CA GLY A 130 -23.61 12.39 7.54
C GLY A 130 -22.23 11.69 7.48
N PHE A 131 -21.67 11.47 6.29
CA PHE A 131 -20.28 10.98 6.16
C PHE A 131 -19.29 12.10 6.40
N LEU A 132 -18.22 11.80 7.13
CA LEU A 132 -17.09 12.71 7.34
C LEU A 132 -15.89 12.24 6.51
N PHE A 133 -15.37 13.15 5.69
CA PHE A 133 -14.17 12.91 4.87
C PHE A 133 -13.03 13.77 5.40
N GLY A 134 -12.20 13.15 6.23
CA GLY A 134 -11.04 13.81 6.85
C GLY A 134 -9.78 13.58 6.04
N ARG A 135 -9.01 14.66 5.82
CA ARG A 135 -7.67 14.63 5.26
C ARG A 135 -6.68 15.14 6.28
N TYR A 136 -5.70 14.32 6.62
CA TYR A 136 -4.68 14.61 7.61
C TYR A 136 -3.31 14.58 6.95
N GLY A 137 -2.52 15.61 7.14
CA GLY A 137 -1.13 15.69 6.70
C GLY A 137 -0.17 15.47 7.86
N ARG A 138 1.04 15.01 7.57
CA ARG A 138 2.09 14.90 8.57
C ARG A 138 2.35 16.28 9.20
N ALA A 139 2.42 16.34 10.54
CA ALA A 139 2.70 17.55 11.31
C ALA A 139 4.21 17.82 11.38
#